data_de63ff3e8cb6ac3167d8198e8f242e5a
#
_entry.id   de63ff3e8cb6ac3167d8198e8f242e5a
#
_cell.length_a   1.000
_cell.length_b   1.000
_cell.length_c   1.000
_cell.angle_alpha   90.00
_cell.angle_beta   90.00
_cell.angle_gamma   90.00
#
_symmetry.space_group_name_H-M   'P 1'
#
loop_
_entity.id
_entity.type
_entity.pdbx_description
1 polymer ?
#
loop_
_entity_poly.entity_id
_entity_poly.type
_entity_poly.pdbx_seq_one_letter_code
_entity_poly.pdbx_strand_id
1 'polypeptide(L)'
;MHQSRIVITGIGLTSPNGNTLEEYRKNLLDGVARIQMIDLRYMGMVPAGVCDFDPKKYQTRKELRVGTRAGSIAIYSAREAIANSGLDFENMDKSRFGVYIGTTEHGNVETENEVYNISKFEYDTRYWTHHHNPRTVANNPAGEITINTGITGPHYTIGAACAAGNAGLIQALQMLRLGEVDVALAGGVSESIQSFGIFAGFKSQGALGTHESDPNKTSRPFDKTRNGIVVSEGGCVYVLERLEDAQARGAKIIAEIVGYKINSDASDYVLPNPERQAECMRAALKVAGMDAE
;
A
#
# COMPACT_ATOMS: atom_id res chain seq x y z
N MET A 1 -10.05 28.47 -13.47
CA MET A 1 -10.72 27.17 -13.71
C MET A 1 -11.03 26.57 -12.34
N HIS A 2 -12.30 26.30 -12.06
CA HIS A 2 -12.70 25.62 -10.83
C HIS A 2 -12.15 24.19 -10.91
N GLN A 3 -11.23 23.81 -10.05
CA GLN A 3 -10.75 22.42 -10.01
C GLN A 3 -11.85 21.50 -9.47
N SER A 4 -12.13 20.38 -10.16
CA SER A 4 -13.08 19.37 -9.70
C SER A 4 -12.72 18.88 -8.31
N ARG A 5 -13.72 18.82 -7.44
CA ARG A 5 -13.62 18.24 -6.09
C ARG A 5 -13.55 16.73 -6.21
N ILE A 6 -12.62 16.11 -5.49
CA ILE A 6 -12.41 14.66 -5.54
C ILE A 6 -12.82 14.04 -4.21
N VAL A 7 -13.66 13.01 -4.30
CA VAL A 7 -14.24 12.33 -3.15
C VAL A 7 -13.87 10.85 -3.10
N ILE A 8 -13.91 10.29 -1.90
CA ILE A 8 -13.74 8.87 -1.62
C ILE A 8 -15.13 8.26 -1.49
N THR A 9 -15.41 7.23 -2.30
CA THR A 9 -16.69 6.52 -2.31
C THR A 9 -16.58 5.06 -1.89
N GLY A 10 -15.36 4.49 -1.89
CA GLY A 10 -15.10 3.13 -1.42
C GLY A 10 -13.77 3.02 -0.72
N ILE A 11 -13.67 2.13 0.25
CA ILE A 11 -12.43 1.82 0.99
C ILE A 11 -12.34 0.30 1.15
N GLY A 12 -11.19 -0.26 0.79
CA GLY A 12 -10.86 -1.65 1.05
C GLY A 12 -9.47 -1.75 1.64
N LEU A 13 -9.29 -2.61 2.61
CA LEU A 13 -8.02 -2.78 3.29
C LEU A 13 -7.81 -4.22 3.77
N THR A 14 -6.54 -4.58 3.94
CA THR A 14 -6.11 -5.67 4.81
C THR A 14 -4.89 -5.22 5.59
N SER A 15 -4.90 -5.46 6.87
CA SER A 15 -3.84 -5.11 7.80
C SER A 15 -3.76 -6.15 8.93
N PRO A 16 -2.69 -6.18 9.71
CA PRO A 16 -2.67 -7.01 10.91
C PRO A 16 -3.85 -6.76 11.85
N ASN A 17 -4.37 -5.54 11.86
CA ASN A 17 -5.47 -5.13 12.74
C ASN A 17 -6.88 -5.36 12.17
N GLY A 18 -7.01 -5.90 10.97
CA GLY A 18 -8.31 -6.24 10.39
C GLY A 18 -8.35 -6.18 8.86
N ASN A 19 -9.37 -6.83 8.31
CA ASN A 19 -9.60 -6.98 6.86
C ASN A 19 -10.82 -6.20 6.39
N THR A 20 -11.48 -5.48 7.28
CA THR A 20 -12.56 -4.55 6.98
C THR A 20 -12.32 -3.23 7.71
N LEU A 21 -12.90 -2.14 7.20
CA LEU A 21 -12.79 -0.83 7.85
C LEU A 21 -13.37 -0.84 9.27
N GLU A 22 -14.45 -1.59 9.50
CA GLU A 22 -15.10 -1.71 10.80
C GLU A 22 -14.19 -2.43 11.81
N GLU A 23 -13.64 -3.59 11.42
CA GLU A 23 -12.72 -4.36 12.26
C GLU A 23 -11.45 -3.57 12.58
N TYR A 24 -10.84 -2.95 11.56
CA TYR A 24 -9.65 -2.12 11.72
C TYR A 24 -9.93 -0.96 12.69
N ARG A 25 -11.03 -0.22 12.47
CA ARG A 25 -11.44 0.90 13.33
C ARG A 25 -11.66 0.44 14.76
N LYS A 26 -12.38 -0.66 14.96
CA LYS A 26 -12.65 -1.21 16.31
C LYS A 26 -11.32 -1.54 17.01
N ASN A 27 -10.46 -2.32 16.39
CA ASN A 27 -9.19 -2.74 17.00
C ASN A 27 -8.27 -1.55 17.27
N LEU A 28 -8.26 -0.53 16.39
CA LEU A 28 -7.48 0.69 16.60
C LEU A 28 -7.98 1.47 17.81
N LEU A 29 -9.29 1.66 17.97
CA LEU A 29 -9.89 2.39 19.10
C LEU A 29 -9.76 1.63 20.43
N ASP A 30 -9.80 0.29 20.38
CA ASP A 30 -9.60 -0.57 21.54
C ASP A 30 -8.11 -0.71 21.93
N GLY A 31 -7.19 -0.09 21.18
CA GLY A 31 -5.74 -0.16 21.43
C GLY A 31 -5.15 -1.54 21.21
N VAL A 32 -5.78 -2.37 20.35
CA VAL A 32 -5.32 -3.74 20.05
C VAL A 32 -4.14 -3.69 19.10
N ALA A 33 -2.96 -4.11 19.57
CA ALA A 33 -1.81 -4.37 18.71
C ALA A 33 -1.86 -5.80 18.18
N ARG A 34 -1.36 -6.03 16.97
CA ARG A 34 -1.32 -7.34 16.28
C ARG A 34 0.07 -7.62 15.74
N ILE A 35 1.09 -7.40 16.56
CA ILE A 35 2.47 -7.73 16.23
C ILE A 35 2.75 -9.14 16.74
N GLN A 36 3.34 -9.98 15.91
CA GLN A 36 3.71 -11.34 16.24
C GLN A 36 5.16 -11.61 15.88
N MET A 37 5.75 -12.65 16.47
CA MET A 37 7.07 -13.11 16.10
C MET A 37 6.98 -14.00 14.86
N ILE A 38 7.79 -13.69 13.86
CA ILE A 38 7.95 -14.52 12.66
C ILE A 38 9.38 -15.06 12.57
N ASP A 39 9.55 -16.26 12.03
CA ASP A 39 10.86 -16.81 11.73
C ASP A 39 11.32 -16.35 10.35
N LEU A 40 12.22 -15.38 10.31
CA LEU A 40 12.77 -14.84 9.07
C LEU A 40 14.10 -15.51 8.75
N ARG A 41 14.24 -15.99 7.51
CA ARG A 41 15.46 -16.64 7.01
C ARG A 41 16.70 -15.82 7.39
N TYR A 42 17.73 -16.46 7.94
CA TYR A 42 19.01 -15.89 8.39
C TYR A 42 18.95 -14.92 9.57
N MET A 43 17.77 -14.59 10.09
CA MET A 43 17.63 -13.68 11.22
C MET A 43 16.99 -14.32 12.44
N GLY A 44 16.29 -15.47 12.27
CA GLY A 44 15.49 -16.08 13.32
C GLY A 44 14.24 -15.28 13.64
N MET A 45 13.80 -15.33 14.90
CA MET A 45 12.56 -14.70 15.33
C MET A 45 12.66 -13.18 15.38
N VAL A 46 11.79 -12.49 14.65
CA VAL A 46 11.68 -11.04 14.60
C VAL A 46 10.22 -10.60 14.75
N PRO A 47 9.93 -9.43 15.38
CA PRO A 47 8.58 -8.91 15.48
C PRO A 47 8.12 -8.36 14.14
N ALA A 48 6.90 -8.69 13.72
CA ALA A 48 6.30 -8.20 12.48
C ALA A 48 4.78 -8.09 12.57
N GLY A 49 4.20 -7.20 11.79
CA GLY A 49 2.75 -7.14 11.54
C GLY A 49 2.38 -8.00 10.34
N VAL A 50 1.56 -9.04 10.55
CA VAL A 50 1.16 -10.01 9.52
C VAL A 50 -0.32 -9.89 9.24
N CYS A 51 -0.69 -9.78 7.96
CA CYS A 51 -2.09 -9.79 7.53
C CYS A 51 -2.64 -11.23 7.48
N ASP A 52 -3.81 -11.41 8.08
CA ASP A 52 -4.55 -12.67 8.06
C ASP A 52 -5.83 -12.49 7.21
N PHE A 53 -5.69 -12.63 5.89
CA PHE A 53 -6.80 -12.56 4.93
C PHE A 53 -6.79 -13.76 3.99
N ASP A 54 -7.96 -14.11 3.47
CA ASP A 54 -8.07 -15.17 2.45
C ASP A 54 -7.96 -14.59 1.03
N PRO A 55 -6.80 -14.73 0.37
CA PRO A 55 -6.65 -14.26 -1.01
C PRO A 55 -7.53 -15.01 -2.02
N LYS A 56 -7.97 -16.25 -1.68
CA LYS A 56 -8.87 -17.04 -2.55
C LYS A 56 -10.25 -16.43 -2.71
N LYS A 57 -10.62 -15.48 -1.83
CA LYS A 57 -11.87 -14.72 -1.96
C LYS A 57 -11.96 -14.03 -3.34
N TYR A 58 -10.82 -13.58 -3.87
CA TYR A 58 -10.76 -12.78 -5.11
C TYR A 58 -9.78 -13.30 -6.15
N GLN A 59 -8.98 -14.32 -5.84
CA GLN A 59 -7.96 -14.85 -6.74
C GLN A 59 -8.17 -16.33 -7.03
N THR A 60 -7.97 -16.70 -8.28
CA THR A 60 -7.91 -18.09 -8.73
C THR A 60 -6.58 -18.73 -8.29
N ARG A 61 -6.53 -20.08 -8.31
CA ARG A 61 -5.28 -20.82 -8.05
C ARG A 61 -4.15 -20.44 -9.03
N LYS A 62 -4.50 -20.07 -10.26
CA LYS A 62 -3.53 -19.64 -11.27
C LYS A 62 -2.92 -18.29 -10.89
N GLU A 63 -3.74 -17.32 -10.54
CA GLU A 63 -3.30 -15.99 -10.12
C GLU A 63 -2.41 -16.07 -8.87
N LEU A 64 -2.80 -16.85 -7.85
CA LEU A 64 -2.00 -17.07 -6.64
C LEU A 64 -0.64 -17.71 -6.92
N ARG A 65 -0.55 -18.58 -7.93
CA ARG A 65 0.72 -19.23 -8.32
C ARG A 65 1.66 -18.29 -9.07
N VAL A 66 1.10 -17.38 -9.87
CA VAL A 66 1.87 -16.49 -10.76
C VAL A 66 2.17 -15.16 -10.09
N GLY A 67 1.25 -14.64 -9.28
CA GLY A 67 1.32 -13.34 -8.64
C GLY A 67 2.27 -13.27 -7.45
N THR A 68 2.21 -12.12 -6.77
CA THR A 68 3.03 -11.79 -5.60
C THR A 68 2.18 -11.66 -4.33
N ARG A 69 2.81 -11.62 -3.17
CA ARG A 69 2.10 -11.32 -1.91
C ARG A 69 1.58 -9.88 -1.92
N ALA A 70 2.38 -8.92 -2.40
CA ALA A 70 1.95 -7.53 -2.59
C ALA A 70 0.74 -7.44 -3.53
N GLY A 71 0.76 -8.18 -4.65
CA GLY A 71 -0.38 -8.29 -5.57
C GLY A 71 -1.62 -8.85 -4.90
N SER A 72 -1.49 -9.87 -4.06
CA SER A 72 -2.63 -10.45 -3.33
C SER A 72 -3.25 -9.46 -2.34
N ILE A 73 -2.42 -8.71 -1.59
CA ILE A 73 -2.86 -7.63 -0.70
C ILE A 73 -3.56 -6.53 -1.50
N ALA A 74 -2.97 -6.13 -2.63
CA ALA A 74 -3.50 -5.09 -3.51
C ALA A 74 -4.85 -5.48 -4.12
N ILE A 75 -4.97 -6.70 -4.66
CA ILE A 75 -6.21 -7.22 -5.23
C ILE A 75 -7.30 -7.31 -4.17
N TYR A 76 -6.99 -7.86 -2.99
CA TYR A 76 -7.96 -7.95 -1.90
C TYR A 76 -8.48 -6.54 -1.54
N SER A 77 -7.60 -5.60 -1.27
CA SER A 77 -7.96 -4.23 -0.91
C SER A 77 -8.73 -3.52 -2.02
N ALA A 78 -8.33 -3.69 -3.29
CA ALA A 78 -9.00 -3.08 -4.44
C ALA A 78 -10.43 -3.64 -4.63
N ARG A 79 -10.61 -4.96 -4.54
CA ARG A 79 -11.92 -5.62 -4.66
C ARG A 79 -12.88 -5.21 -3.53
N GLU A 80 -12.39 -5.13 -2.29
CA GLU A 80 -13.17 -4.62 -1.16
C GLU A 80 -13.56 -3.14 -1.37
N ALA A 81 -12.65 -2.30 -1.87
CA ALA A 81 -12.94 -0.90 -2.18
C ALA A 81 -14.03 -0.77 -3.26
N ILE A 82 -13.94 -1.53 -4.35
CA ILE A 82 -14.95 -1.57 -5.42
C ILE A 82 -16.30 -2.02 -4.84
N ALA A 83 -16.33 -3.12 -4.09
CA ALA A 83 -17.56 -3.64 -3.50
C ALA A 83 -18.24 -2.62 -2.56
N ASN A 84 -17.45 -1.87 -1.79
CA ASN A 84 -17.96 -0.88 -0.84
C ASN A 84 -18.36 0.46 -1.49
N SER A 85 -17.94 0.72 -2.74
CA SER A 85 -18.21 1.99 -3.44
C SER A 85 -19.60 2.10 -4.01
N GLY A 86 -20.31 0.97 -4.19
CA GLY A 86 -21.61 0.90 -4.87
C GLY A 86 -21.53 1.19 -6.37
N LEU A 87 -20.35 1.08 -7.00
CA LEU A 87 -20.19 1.16 -8.45
C LEU A 87 -20.85 -0.03 -9.14
N ASP A 88 -21.50 0.20 -10.26
CA ASP A 88 -21.89 -0.86 -11.21
C ASP A 88 -20.66 -1.29 -12.03
N PHE A 89 -19.71 -1.90 -11.30
CA PHE A 89 -18.37 -2.19 -11.82
C PHE A 89 -18.35 -3.10 -13.05
N GLU A 90 -19.33 -3.99 -13.18
CA GLU A 90 -19.37 -4.93 -14.32
C GLU A 90 -19.84 -4.26 -15.63
N ASN A 91 -20.67 -3.21 -15.55
CA ASN A 91 -21.24 -2.54 -16.69
C ASN A 91 -20.56 -1.20 -17.04
N MET A 92 -19.62 -0.72 -16.22
CA MET A 92 -18.93 0.53 -16.50
C MET A 92 -17.82 0.40 -17.56
N ASP A 93 -17.45 1.51 -18.18
CA ASP A 93 -16.30 1.57 -19.09
C ASP A 93 -14.98 1.45 -18.33
N LYS A 94 -14.40 0.26 -18.36
CA LYS A 94 -13.15 -0.06 -17.67
C LYS A 94 -11.91 0.62 -18.29
N SER A 95 -12.03 1.21 -19.49
CA SER A 95 -10.95 2.00 -20.08
C SER A 95 -10.81 3.39 -19.44
N ARG A 96 -11.88 3.86 -18.78
CA ARG A 96 -11.92 5.12 -18.03
C ARG A 96 -11.67 4.96 -16.54
N PHE A 97 -11.25 3.75 -16.11
CA PHE A 97 -10.93 3.43 -14.73
C PHE A 97 -9.41 3.29 -14.55
N GLY A 98 -8.80 4.16 -13.72
CA GLY A 98 -7.35 4.15 -13.46
C GLY A 98 -6.97 3.38 -12.20
N VAL A 99 -5.69 2.93 -12.11
CA VAL A 99 -5.13 2.23 -10.93
C VAL A 99 -3.79 2.84 -10.55
N TYR A 100 -3.68 3.40 -9.35
CA TYR A 100 -2.51 4.15 -8.87
C TYR A 100 -2.10 3.65 -7.49
N ILE A 101 -1.16 2.72 -7.43
CA ILE A 101 -0.77 2.03 -6.20
C ILE A 101 0.66 2.41 -5.82
N GLY A 102 0.80 2.99 -4.63
CA GLY A 102 2.10 3.25 -4.04
C GLY A 102 2.70 2.02 -3.37
N THR A 103 4.01 1.84 -3.53
CA THR A 103 4.77 0.83 -2.79
C THR A 103 6.17 1.36 -2.46
N THR A 104 6.72 0.93 -1.33
CA THR A 104 8.07 1.35 -0.92
C THR A 104 9.12 0.60 -1.72
N GLU A 105 8.97 -0.71 -1.80
CA GLU A 105 9.79 -1.63 -2.59
C GLU A 105 8.92 -2.73 -3.20
N HIS A 106 9.41 -3.33 -4.27
CA HIS A 106 8.75 -4.45 -4.92
C HIS A 106 9.77 -5.40 -5.55
N GLY A 107 9.45 -6.70 -5.51
CA GLY A 107 10.29 -7.75 -6.10
C GLY A 107 11.49 -8.20 -5.25
N ASN A 108 11.74 -7.59 -4.10
CA ASN A 108 12.81 -8.00 -3.19
C ASN A 108 12.55 -9.41 -2.64
N VAL A 109 11.34 -9.68 -2.18
CA VAL A 109 10.93 -10.99 -1.64
C VAL A 109 11.09 -12.08 -2.71
N GLU A 110 10.61 -11.83 -3.91
CA GLU A 110 10.69 -12.77 -5.04
C GLU A 110 12.14 -13.05 -5.43
N THR A 111 12.96 -12.00 -5.52
CA THR A 111 14.37 -12.13 -5.90
C THR A 111 15.17 -12.87 -4.83
N GLU A 112 15.02 -12.51 -3.57
CA GLU A 112 15.69 -13.18 -2.44
C GLU A 112 15.30 -14.66 -2.36
N ASN A 113 14.03 -14.99 -2.54
CA ASN A 113 13.55 -16.37 -2.53
C ASN A 113 14.10 -17.17 -3.72
N GLU A 114 14.13 -16.57 -4.91
CA GLU A 114 14.60 -17.26 -6.09
C GLU A 114 16.11 -17.50 -6.05
N VAL A 115 16.90 -16.50 -5.60
CA VAL A 115 18.35 -16.67 -5.36
C VAL A 115 18.62 -17.75 -4.33
N TYR A 116 17.86 -17.81 -3.25
CA TYR A 116 17.97 -18.89 -2.26
C TYR A 116 17.60 -20.25 -2.86
N ASN A 117 16.54 -20.33 -3.65
CA ASN A 117 16.11 -21.59 -4.25
C ASN A 117 17.13 -22.12 -5.24
N ILE A 118 17.64 -21.28 -6.15
CA ILE A 118 18.61 -21.70 -7.16
C ILE A 118 19.96 -22.09 -6.55
N SER A 119 20.33 -21.56 -5.38
CA SER A 119 21.56 -21.95 -4.67
C SER A 119 21.59 -23.45 -4.32
N LYS A 120 20.43 -24.08 -4.11
CA LYS A 120 20.29 -25.53 -3.86
C LYS A 120 20.60 -26.39 -5.08
N PHE A 121 20.66 -25.79 -6.26
CA PHE A 121 20.95 -26.40 -7.55
C PHE A 121 22.24 -25.83 -8.16
N GLU A 122 23.20 -25.41 -7.34
CA GLU A 122 24.51 -24.89 -7.76
C GLU A 122 24.40 -23.75 -8.78
N TYR A 123 23.35 -22.94 -8.67
CA TYR A 123 23.02 -21.82 -9.56
C TYR A 123 22.74 -22.22 -11.03
N ASP A 124 22.28 -23.45 -11.26
CA ASP A 124 21.85 -23.88 -12.59
C ASP A 124 20.56 -23.14 -12.99
N THR A 125 20.66 -22.26 -13.97
CA THR A 125 19.57 -21.40 -14.45
C THR A 125 18.37 -22.13 -15.02
N ARG A 126 18.47 -23.44 -15.31
CA ARG A 126 17.32 -24.29 -15.71
C ARG A 126 16.26 -24.40 -14.61
N TYR A 127 16.65 -24.16 -13.35
CA TYR A 127 15.75 -24.18 -12.20
C TYR A 127 15.22 -22.79 -11.81
N TRP A 128 15.59 -21.73 -12.57
CA TRP A 128 15.05 -20.38 -12.35
C TRP A 128 13.61 -20.30 -12.83
N THR A 129 12.71 -19.69 -12.01
CA THR A 129 11.32 -19.57 -12.41
C THR A 129 11.11 -18.55 -13.53
N HIS A 130 10.35 -18.93 -14.55
CA HIS A 130 9.95 -18.01 -15.63
C HIS A 130 8.93 -16.94 -15.15
N HIS A 131 8.40 -17.07 -13.94
CA HIS A 131 7.51 -16.08 -13.33
C HIS A 131 8.27 -14.95 -12.63
N HIS A 132 9.61 -15.05 -12.48
CA HIS A 132 10.38 -14.02 -11.77
C HIS A 132 10.21 -12.63 -12.39
N ASN A 133 10.49 -12.47 -13.69
CA ASN A 133 10.41 -11.16 -14.32
C ASN A 133 9.02 -10.51 -14.20
N PRO A 134 7.90 -11.16 -14.54
CA PRO A 134 6.59 -10.55 -14.34
C PRO A 134 6.26 -10.21 -12.89
N ARG A 135 6.87 -10.87 -11.91
CA ARG A 135 6.68 -10.58 -10.48
C ARG A 135 7.48 -9.36 -10.00
N THR A 136 8.63 -9.08 -10.63
CA THR A 136 9.58 -8.07 -10.15
C THR A 136 9.59 -6.77 -10.95
N VAL A 137 8.85 -6.70 -12.07
CA VAL A 137 8.76 -5.46 -12.86
C VAL A 137 8.04 -4.36 -12.10
N ALA A 138 8.50 -3.11 -12.31
CA ALA A 138 8.11 -1.95 -11.52
C ALA A 138 6.62 -1.55 -11.63
N ASN A 139 5.85 -2.10 -12.58
CA ASN A 139 4.42 -1.83 -12.67
C ASN A 139 3.55 -2.73 -11.76
N ASN A 140 4.13 -3.65 -11.02
CA ASN A 140 3.45 -4.39 -9.96
C ASN A 140 3.55 -3.63 -8.62
N PRO A 141 2.52 -3.73 -7.75
CA PRO A 141 1.32 -4.58 -7.81
C PRO A 141 0.12 -4.01 -8.60
N ALA A 142 0.19 -2.79 -9.14
CA ALA A 142 -0.93 -2.21 -9.89
C ALA A 142 -1.34 -3.06 -11.10
N GLY A 143 -0.36 -3.65 -11.79
CA GLY A 143 -0.61 -4.56 -12.92
C GLY A 143 -1.39 -5.82 -12.53
N GLU A 144 -1.17 -6.39 -11.35
CA GLU A 144 -1.92 -7.55 -10.86
C GLU A 144 -3.39 -7.19 -10.58
N ILE A 145 -3.67 -5.96 -10.09
CA ILE A 145 -5.05 -5.48 -9.94
C ILE A 145 -5.73 -5.43 -11.30
N THR A 146 -5.09 -4.85 -12.32
CA THR A 146 -5.71 -4.71 -13.65
C THR A 146 -6.02 -6.06 -14.29
N ILE A 147 -5.12 -7.03 -14.16
CA ILE A 147 -5.33 -8.42 -14.64
C ILE A 147 -6.53 -9.06 -13.95
N ASN A 148 -6.63 -8.92 -12.61
CA ASN A 148 -7.69 -9.54 -11.82
C ASN A 148 -9.06 -8.87 -12.04
N THR A 149 -9.09 -7.55 -12.20
CA THR A 149 -10.33 -6.76 -12.29
C THR A 149 -10.83 -6.56 -13.72
N GLY A 150 -9.96 -6.72 -14.71
CA GLY A 150 -10.25 -6.41 -16.11
C GLY A 150 -10.26 -4.89 -16.41
N ILE A 151 -9.71 -4.06 -15.53
CA ILE A 151 -9.51 -2.62 -15.76
C ILE A 151 -8.50 -2.45 -16.90
N THR A 152 -8.86 -1.64 -17.91
CA THR A 152 -8.04 -1.38 -19.09
C THR A 152 -7.58 0.07 -19.20
N GLY A 153 -7.93 0.91 -18.24
CA GLY A 153 -7.42 2.27 -18.14
C GLY A 153 -5.95 2.33 -17.65
N PRO A 154 -5.39 3.54 -17.53
CA PRO A 154 -4.00 3.71 -17.14
C PRO A 154 -3.73 3.17 -15.73
N HIS A 155 -2.58 2.50 -15.57
CA HIS A 155 -2.17 2.02 -14.25
C HIS A 155 -0.69 2.28 -14.00
N TYR A 156 -0.37 2.66 -12.76
CA TYR A 156 1.00 2.93 -12.32
C TYR A 156 1.22 2.37 -10.91
N THR A 157 2.38 1.74 -10.72
CA THR A 157 2.95 1.56 -9.39
C THR A 157 3.91 2.70 -9.12
N ILE A 158 3.80 3.33 -7.96
CA ILE A 158 4.46 4.60 -7.65
C ILE A 158 5.40 4.41 -6.47
N GLY A 159 6.68 4.66 -6.71
CA GLY A 159 7.72 4.66 -5.68
C GLY A 159 7.87 6.05 -5.05
N ALA A 160 7.68 6.14 -3.73
CA ALA A 160 7.98 7.34 -2.94
C ALA A 160 8.30 6.98 -1.48
N ALA A 161 9.01 5.87 -1.28
CA ALA A 161 9.32 5.31 0.03
C ALA A 161 8.08 5.28 0.94
N CYS A 162 8.17 5.71 2.19
CA CYS A 162 7.07 5.72 3.16
C CYS A 162 5.87 6.58 2.72
N ALA A 163 6.07 7.54 1.81
CA ALA A 163 5.02 8.41 1.26
C ALA A 163 4.31 7.82 0.02
N ALA A 164 4.68 6.61 -0.41
CA ALA A 164 4.21 6.04 -1.67
C ALA A 164 2.68 5.92 -1.76
N GLY A 165 2.01 5.50 -0.68
CA GLY A 165 0.54 5.42 -0.65
C GLY A 165 -0.13 6.79 -0.87
N ASN A 166 0.40 7.85 -0.24
CA ASN A 166 -0.07 9.22 -0.47
C ASN A 166 0.22 9.69 -1.89
N ALA A 167 1.38 9.33 -2.45
CA ALA A 167 1.72 9.64 -3.85
C ALA A 167 0.73 8.98 -4.83
N GLY A 168 0.30 7.75 -4.55
CA GLY A 168 -0.75 7.07 -5.32
C GLY A 168 -2.08 7.83 -5.30
N LEU A 169 -2.52 8.28 -4.12
CA LEU A 169 -3.73 9.11 -3.97
C LEU A 169 -3.62 10.42 -4.76
N ILE A 170 -2.48 11.11 -4.68
CA ILE A 170 -2.24 12.38 -5.36
C ILE A 170 -2.24 12.19 -6.88
N GLN A 171 -1.58 11.14 -7.39
CA GLN A 171 -1.57 10.84 -8.81
C GLN A 171 -2.99 10.58 -9.34
N ALA A 172 -3.77 9.76 -8.65
CA ALA A 172 -5.15 9.48 -9.02
C ALA A 172 -6.01 10.76 -9.05
N LEU A 173 -5.89 11.60 -8.02
CA LEU A 173 -6.58 12.88 -7.95
C LEU A 173 -6.23 13.78 -9.14
N GLN A 174 -4.96 13.85 -9.54
CA GLN A 174 -4.51 14.62 -10.69
C GLN A 174 -5.10 14.08 -12.00
N MET A 175 -5.11 12.76 -12.18
CA MET A 175 -5.67 12.14 -13.40
C MET A 175 -7.19 12.33 -13.53
N LEU A 176 -7.93 12.28 -12.40
CA LEU A 176 -9.35 12.61 -12.36
C LEU A 176 -9.60 14.08 -12.72
N ARG A 177 -8.78 15.01 -12.21
CA ARG A 177 -8.88 16.46 -12.52
C ARG A 177 -8.52 16.80 -13.96
N LEU A 178 -7.60 16.04 -14.55
CA LEU A 178 -7.24 16.16 -15.97
C LEU A 178 -8.30 15.54 -16.90
N GLY A 179 -9.25 14.77 -16.37
CA GLY A 179 -10.26 14.07 -17.18
C GLY A 179 -9.72 12.85 -17.93
N GLU A 180 -8.52 12.37 -17.57
CA GLU A 180 -7.93 11.15 -18.18
C GLU A 180 -8.66 9.87 -17.73
N VAL A 181 -9.22 9.88 -16.53
CA VAL A 181 -10.04 8.82 -15.98
C VAL A 181 -11.30 9.38 -15.30
N ASP A 182 -12.32 8.57 -15.14
CA ASP A 182 -13.57 8.96 -14.49
C ASP A 182 -13.68 8.38 -13.08
N VAL A 183 -13.04 7.22 -12.85
CA VAL A 183 -12.90 6.57 -11.56
C VAL A 183 -11.46 6.12 -11.37
N ALA A 184 -10.97 6.12 -10.15
CA ALA A 184 -9.62 5.64 -9.85
C ALA A 184 -9.58 4.76 -8.59
N LEU A 185 -8.84 3.65 -8.66
CA LEU A 185 -8.30 2.96 -7.48
C LEU A 185 -6.98 3.61 -7.09
N ALA A 186 -6.84 4.00 -5.84
CA ALA A 186 -5.64 4.66 -5.35
C ALA A 186 -5.33 4.28 -3.91
N GLY A 187 -4.07 4.10 -3.59
CA GLY A 187 -3.65 3.77 -2.24
C GLY A 187 -2.23 3.24 -2.18
N GLY A 188 -1.96 2.36 -1.23
CA GLY A 188 -0.63 1.77 -1.07
C GLY A 188 -0.67 0.37 -0.51
N VAL A 189 0.36 -0.41 -0.81
CA VAL A 189 0.55 -1.78 -0.33
C VAL A 189 2.01 -2.05 0.01
N SER A 190 2.26 -2.98 0.92
CA SER A 190 3.59 -3.48 1.27
C SER A 190 3.54 -4.96 1.63
N GLU A 191 4.61 -5.70 1.30
CA GLU A 191 4.83 -7.10 1.64
C GLU A 191 6.17 -7.34 2.36
N SER A 192 6.80 -6.29 2.86
CA SER A 192 8.20 -6.24 3.34
C SER A 192 8.55 -7.25 4.43
N ILE A 193 7.57 -7.85 5.12
CA ILE A 193 7.82 -8.78 6.23
C ILE A 193 8.53 -10.08 5.83
N GLN A 194 8.60 -10.40 4.54
CA GLN A 194 9.28 -11.59 4.04
C GLN A 194 10.65 -11.30 3.42
N SER A 195 11.06 -10.02 3.37
CA SER A 195 12.37 -9.62 2.84
C SER A 195 13.44 -9.59 3.92
N PHE A 196 14.43 -10.48 3.80
CA PHE A 196 15.63 -10.46 4.64
C PHE A 196 16.36 -9.13 4.56
N GLY A 197 16.54 -8.57 3.35
CA GLY A 197 17.28 -7.33 3.13
C GLY A 197 16.70 -6.13 3.89
N ILE A 198 15.38 -6.02 3.97
CA ILE A 198 14.70 -4.95 4.71
C ILE A 198 14.99 -5.04 6.20
N PHE A 199 14.80 -6.22 6.80
CA PHE A 199 15.07 -6.41 8.22
C PHE A 199 16.56 -6.27 8.56
N ALA A 200 17.44 -6.84 7.73
CA ALA A 200 18.89 -6.73 7.92
C ALA A 200 19.36 -5.28 7.80
N GLY A 201 18.79 -4.51 6.85
CA GLY A 201 19.04 -3.10 6.68
C GLY A 201 18.70 -2.30 7.94
N PHE A 202 17.47 -2.44 8.45
CA PHE A 202 17.06 -1.76 9.70
C PHE A 202 17.88 -2.21 10.91
N LYS A 203 18.21 -3.50 10.99
CA LYS A 203 19.05 -4.02 12.07
C LYS A 203 20.45 -3.42 12.05
N SER A 204 21.08 -3.35 10.86
CA SER A 204 22.43 -2.79 10.71
C SER A 204 22.50 -1.29 11.03
N GLN A 205 21.41 -0.57 10.83
CA GLN A 205 21.23 0.84 11.20
C GLN A 205 20.90 1.05 12.68
N GLY A 206 20.70 -0.03 13.46
CA GLY A 206 20.20 0.07 14.83
C GLY A 206 18.74 0.55 14.93
N ALA A 207 17.99 0.44 13.86
CA ALA A 207 16.62 0.95 13.72
C ALA A 207 15.55 -0.13 13.77
N LEU A 208 15.90 -1.41 13.89
CA LEU A 208 14.93 -2.49 14.05
C LEU A 208 14.45 -2.57 15.50
N GLY A 209 13.15 -2.42 15.72
CA GLY A 209 12.54 -2.47 17.04
C GLY A 209 12.60 -3.85 17.67
N THR A 210 12.79 -3.88 18.98
CA THR A 210 12.81 -5.11 19.78
C THR A 210 12.03 -4.94 21.09
N HIS A 211 11.51 -6.04 21.62
CA HIS A 211 10.92 -6.10 22.95
C HIS A 211 11.17 -7.48 23.56
N GLU A 212 11.61 -7.51 24.81
CA GLU A 212 12.09 -8.73 25.46
C GLU A 212 10.99 -9.77 25.75
N SER A 213 9.76 -9.34 26.06
CA SER A 213 8.72 -10.24 26.58
C SER A 213 7.41 -10.21 25.78
N ASP A 214 7.09 -9.12 25.09
CA ASP A 214 5.78 -8.94 24.43
C ASP A 214 5.96 -8.21 23.08
N PRO A 215 5.81 -8.89 21.95
CA PRO A 215 5.96 -8.28 20.63
C PRO A 215 5.00 -7.12 20.41
N ASN A 216 3.80 -7.12 21.00
CA ASN A 216 2.83 -6.05 20.88
C ASN A 216 3.27 -4.73 21.51
N LYS A 217 4.28 -4.75 22.36
CA LYS A 217 4.89 -3.55 22.97
C LYS A 217 6.11 -3.03 22.19
N THR A 218 6.47 -3.65 21.08
CA THR A 218 7.65 -3.23 20.29
C THR A 218 7.41 -1.90 19.60
N SER A 219 6.30 -1.74 18.90
CA SER A 219 5.92 -0.47 18.25
C SER A 219 5.26 0.45 19.28
N ARG A 220 5.93 1.52 19.65
CA ARG A 220 5.45 2.51 20.62
C ARG A 220 5.89 3.92 20.23
N PRO A 221 5.31 4.47 19.14
CA PRO A 221 5.63 5.82 18.68
C PRO A 221 5.39 6.86 19.77
N PHE A 222 6.27 7.87 19.81
CA PHE A 222 6.31 8.95 20.82
C PHE A 222 6.69 8.53 22.26
N ASP A 223 6.80 7.24 22.56
CA ASP A 223 7.31 6.77 23.86
C ASP A 223 8.79 7.09 24.02
N LYS A 224 9.21 7.46 25.25
CA LYS A 224 10.62 7.75 25.55
C LYS A 224 11.54 6.55 25.38
N THR A 225 11.00 5.35 25.56
CA THR A 225 11.75 4.07 25.47
C THR A 225 11.63 3.40 24.09
N ARG A 226 11.06 4.07 23.08
CA ARG A 226 11.01 3.54 21.71
C ARG A 226 12.42 3.24 21.21
N ASN A 227 12.58 2.13 20.51
CA ASN A 227 13.91 1.66 20.11
C ASN A 227 13.99 1.21 18.64
N GLY A 228 12.99 1.55 17.83
CA GLY A 228 13.06 1.23 16.40
C GLY A 228 11.70 0.96 15.75
N ILE A 229 11.79 0.43 14.53
CA ILE A 229 10.68 0.18 13.61
C ILE A 229 10.26 -1.29 13.73
N VAL A 230 8.96 -1.56 13.62
CA VAL A 230 8.41 -2.90 13.40
C VAL A 230 7.91 -2.95 11.96
N VAL A 231 8.47 -3.85 11.16
CA VAL A 231 8.05 -4.03 9.77
C VAL A 231 6.69 -4.71 9.73
N SER A 232 5.82 -4.25 8.86
CA SER A 232 4.46 -4.80 8.67
C SER A 232 4.14 -4.93 7.19
N GLU A 233 3.36 -5.94 6.84
CA GLU A 233 2.66 -5.97 5.57
C GLU A 233 1.27 -5.35 5.71
N GLY A 234 0.65 -5.01 4.59
CA GLY A 234 -0.71 -4.48 4.54
C GLY A 234 -0.98 -3.66 3.30
N GLY A 235 -2.24 -3.30 3.13
CA GLY A 235 -2.68 -2.43 2.05
C GLY A 235 -4.00 -1.74 2.35
N CYS A 236 -4.13 -0.55 1.81
CA CYS A 236 -5.39 0.18 1.79
C CYS A 236 -5.56 0.83 0.42
N VAL A 237 -6.71 0.60 -0.20
CA VAL A 237 -7.08 1.13 -1.50
C VAL A 237 -8.42 1.85 -1.40
N TYR A 238 -8.50 2.99 -2.04
CA TYR A 238 -9.70 3.83 -2.12
C TYR A 238 -10.25 3.85 -3.54
N VAL A 239 -11.57 3.97 -3.67
CA VAL A 239 -12.21 4.42 -4.90
C VAL A 239 -12.35 5.92 -4.84
N LEU A 240 -11.79 6.62 -5.83
CA LEU A 240 -11.86 8.07 -6.00
C LEU A 240 -12.70 8.43 -7.21
N GLU A 241 -13.52 9.45 -7.07
CA GLU A 241 -14.37 10.00 -8.13
C GLU A 241 -14.44 11.53 -8.05
N ARG A 242 -14.80 12.19 -9.15
CA ARG A 242 -15.24 13.59 -9.06
C ARG A 242 -16.54 13.67 -8.27
N LEU A 243 -16.70 14.72 -7.47
CA LEU A 243 -17.88 14.92 -6.64
C LEU A 243 -19.18 14.89 -7.46
N GLU A 244 -19.18 15.57 -8.60
CA GLU A 244 -20.32 15.64 -9.51
C GLU A 244 -20.75 14.27 -10.04
N ASP A 245 -19.80 13.40 -10.40
CA ASP A 245 -20.08 12.04 -10.89
C ASP A 245 -20.60 11.14 -9.76
N ALA A 246 -19.97 11.23 -8.59
CA ALA A 246 -20.40 10.49 -7.39
C ALA A 246 -21.85 10.87 -6.98
N GLN A 247 -22.17 12.17 -7.02
CA GLN A 247 -23.52 12.66 -6.72
C GLN A 247 -24.54 12.21 -7.77
N ALA A 248 -24.19 12.30 -9.06
CA ALA A 248 -25.07 11.93 -10.17
C ALA A 248 -25.52 10.45 -10.09
N ARG A 249 -24.64 9.54 -9.63
CA ARG A 249 -24.98 8.13 -9.42
C ARG A 249 -25.53 7.80 -8.03
N GLY A 250 -25.68 8.79 -7.14
CA GLY A 250 -26.18 8.59 -5.77
C GLY A 250 -25.20 7.86 -4.84
N ALA A 251 -23.89 8.03 -5.06
CA ALA A 251 -22.87 7.38 -4.25
C ALA A 251 -22.90 7.84 -2.78
N LYS A 252 -22.58 6.93 -1.87
CA LYS A 252 -22.26 7.28 -0.49
C LYS A 252 -20.86 7.91 -0.46
N ILE A 253 -20.78 9.21 -0.24
CA ILE A 253 -19.50 9.93 -0.07
C ILE A 253 -19.00 9.71 1.34
N ILE A 254 -17.78 9.18 1.48
CA ILE A 254 -17.12 8.87 2.74
C ILE A 254 -16.31 10.09 3.22
N ALA A 255 -15.53 10.69 2.32
CA ALA A 255 -14.70 11.86 2.57
C ALA A 255 -14.37 12.59 1.27
N GLU A 256 -13.83 13.80 1.39
CA GLU A 256 -13.28 14.60 0.30
C GLU A 256 -11.78 14.83 0.52
N ILE A 257 -10.99 14.78 -0.55
CA ILE A 257 -9.57 15.18 -0.52
C ILE A 257 -9.50 16.67 -0.81
N VAL A 258 -9.44 17.47 0.25
CA VAL A 258 -9.53 18.95 0.16
C VAL A 258 -8.19 19.60 -0.14
N GLY A 259 -7.05 18.96 0.15
CA GLY A 259 -5.73 19.52 -0.12
C GLY A 259 -4.62 18.48 -0.10
N TYR A 260 -3.56 18.75 -0.82
CA TYR A 260 -2.34 17.95 -0.82
C TYR A 260 -1.12 18.80 -1.18
N LYS A 261 0.06 18.30 -0.83
CA LYS A 261 1.34 18.83 -1.28
C LYS A 261 2.38 17.70 -1.37
N ILE A 262 3.34 17.87 -2.27
CA ILE A 262 4.54 17.06 -2.37
C ILE A 262 5.74 18.01 -2.39
N ASN A 263 6.78 17.68 -1.66
CA ASN A 263 8.10 18.29 -1.78
C ASN A 263 9.19 17.23 -1.59
N SER A 264 10.45 17.63 -1.65
CA SER A 264 11.60 16.80 -1.34
C SER A 264 12.41 17.44 -0.22
N ASP A 265 12.96 16.63 0.67
CA ASP A 265 13.85 17.09 1.74
C ASP A 265 15.22 17.54 1.19
N ALA A 266 15.71 16.90 0.14
CA ALA A 266 16.98 17.18 -0.55
C ALA A 266 18.20 17.31 0.42
N SER A 267 18.23 16.50 1.49
CA SER A 267 19.22 16.61 2.56
C SER A 267 19.97 15.30 2.84
N ASP A 268 19.26 14.21 3.09
CA ASP A 268 19.84 12.92 3.47
C ASP A 268 19.05 11.78 2.84
N TYR A 269 19.69 10.59 2.70
CA TYR A 269 19.02 9.39 2.13
C TYR A 269 17.98 8.78 3.08
N VAL A 270 18.15 8.94 4.39
CA VAL A 270 17.34 8.24 5.41
C VAL A 270 16.77 9.22 6.44
N LEU A 271 17.57 10.17 6.92
CA LEU A 271 17.15 11.09 8.00
C LEU A 271 16.21 12.16 7.45
N PRO A 272 14.96 12.23 7.97
CA PRO A 272 13.99 13.21 7.53
C PRO A 272 14.39 14.63 7.96
N ASN A 273 14.10 15.62 7.12
CA ASN A 273 14.25 17.03 7.47
C ASN A 273 12.93 17.58 8.07
N PRO A 274 12.88 17.86 9.38
CA PRO A 274 11.63 18.30 10.03
C PRO A 274 11.05 19.60 9.46
N GLU A 275 11.89 20.54 9.04
CA GLU A 275 11.45 21.82 8.48
C GLU A 275 10.75 21.62 7.14
N ARG A 276 11.34 20.78 6.24
CA ARG A 276 10.73 20.46 4.95
C ARG A 276 9.44 19.71 5.08
N GLN A 277 9.34 18.80 6.05
CA GLN A 277 8.08 18.10 6.34
C GLN A 277 7.01 19.08 6.87
N ALA A 278 7.39 19.98 7.78
CA ALA A 278 6.48 21.02 8.28
C ALA A 278 6.02 21.97 7.16
N GLU A 279 6.90 22.36 6.24
CA GLU A 279 6.54 23.15 5.05
C GLU A 279 5.52 22.42 4.17
N CYS A 280 5.72 21.11 3.94
CA CYS A 280 4.80 20.29 3.16
C CYS A 280 3.40 20.24 3.79
N MET A 281 3.32 20.01 5.11
CA MET A 281 2.07 19.99 5.86
C MET A 281 1.36 21.34 5.80
N ARG A 282 2.06 22.45 6.08
CA ARG A 282 1.46 23.81 6.00
C ARG A 282 0.98 24.13 4.60
N ALA A 283 1.74 23.73 3.56
CA ALA A 283 1.33 23.96 2.19
C ALA A 283 0.09 23.14 1.79
N ALA A 284 -0.06 21.92 2.29
CA ALA A 284 -1.26 21.12 2.09
C ALA A 284 -2.49 21.75 2.77
N LEU A 285 -2.35 22.21 4.01
CA LEU A 285 -3.40 22.93 4.74
C LEU A 285 -3.81 24.23 4.02
N LYS A 286 -2.82 25.01 3.55
CA LYS A 286 -3.09 26.22 2.78
C LYS A 286 -3.89 25.92 1.49
N VAL A 287 -3.58 24.83 0.79
CA VAL A 287 -4.35 24.39 -0.40
C VAL A 287 -5.79 24.02 0.00
N ALA A 288 -5.97 23.43 1.17
CA ALA A 288 -7.27 23.09 1.74
C ALA A 288 -8.07 24.29 2.28
N GLY A 289 -7.45 25.49 2.36
CA GLY A 289 -8.06 26.65 3.01
C GLY A 289 -8.21 26.51 4.53
N MET A 290 -7.32 25.73 5.17
CA MET A 290 -7.32 25.42 6.59
C MET A 290 -6.07 25.98 7.27
N ASP A 291 -6.22 26.37 8.53
CA ASP A 291 -5.11 26.75 9.40
C ASP A 291 -4.70 25.56 10.28
N ALA A 292 -3.43 25.53 10.70
CA ALA A 292 -2.95 24.61 11.71
C ALA A 292 -3.21 25.24 13.09
N GLU A 293 -4.26 24.81 13.75
CA GLU A 293 -4.53 25.13 15.16
C GLU A 293 -4.12 23.98 16.10
#